data_8b0799d19b7683759f44acac90147788
#
_entry.id   8b0799d19b7683759f44acac90147788
#
_cell.length_a   1.000
_cell.length_b   1.000
_cell.length_c   1.000
_cell.angle_alpha   90.00
_cell.angle_beta   90.00
_cell.angle_gamma   90.00
#
_symmetry.space_group_name_H-M   'P 1'
#
loop_
_entity.id
_entity.type
_entity.pdbx_description
1 polymer ?
#
loop_
_entity_poly.entity_id
_entity_poly.type
_entity_poly.pdbx_seq_one_letter_code
_entity_poly.pdbx_strand_id
1 'polypeptide(L)'
;MLSFWPIPPRPDADTMPLAIAVLMDPIRAIKPVKDTTFAMLLEASRRGHRLYYLEQGDLACDGAAPRARTAELSVREASENWFTLGDRQWRELASMDVLLLRKDPPFDREYLYDTLIAELAEREGVTVVNRPQSLRDANEKLFALHFPQCCPPTRVARDPDLLRGFVEAEGVA
;
A
#
# COMPACT_ATOMS: atom_id res chain seq x y z
N MET A 1 17.06 -24.55 9.65
CA MET A 1 17.44 -24.61 8.24
C MET A 1 16.36 -23.87 7.47
N LEU A 2 16.56 -22.60 7.16
CA LEU A 2 15.59 -21.78 6.40
C LEU A 2 15.70 -22.22 4.93
N SER A 3 14.65 -22.90 4.44
CA SER A 3 14.53 -23.20 3.01
C SER A 3 14.29 -21.90 2.26
N PHE A 4 15.28 -21.46 1.51
CA PHE A 4 15.10 -20.38 0.54
C PHE A 4 14.01 -20.81 -0.46
N TRP A 5 12.93 -20.05 -0.51
CA TRP A 5 11.96 -20.15 -1.58
C TRP A 5 12.68 -19.83 -2.90
N PRO A 6 12.65 -20.71 -3.91
CA PRO A 6 13.32 -20.42 -5.17
C PRO A 6 12.67 -19.21 -5.82
N ILE A 7 13.48 -18.17 -6.03
CA ILE A 7 13.04 -17.00 -6.80
C ILE A 7 12.79 -17.51 -8.24
N PRO A 8 11.57 -17.37 -8.78
CA PRO A 8 11.29 -17.81 -10.13
C PRO A 8 12.22 -17.10 -11.13
N PRO A 9 12.57 -17.75 -12.26
CA PRO A 9 13.38 -17.14 -13.30
C PRO A 9 12.74 -15.83 -13.77
N ARG A 10 13.59 -14.85 -14.11
CA ARG A 10 13.14 -13.55 -14.63
C ARG A 10 12.15 -13.78 -15.77
N PRO A 11 10.99 -13.10 -15.79
CA PRO A 11 10.17 -13.10 -16.98
C PRO A 11 11.00 -12.57 -18.15
N ASP A 12 10.86 -13.21 -19.28
CA ASP A 12 11.56 -12.86 -20.52
C ASP A 12 11.36 -11.38 -20.86
N ALA A 13 12.35 -10.79 -21.55
CA ALA A 13 12.45 -9.37 -21.89
C ALA A 13 11.32 -8.81 -22.80
N ASP A 14 10.25 -9.56 -23.01
CA ASP A 14 9.13 -9.22 -23.91
C ASP A 14 7.87 -8.70 -23.18
N THR A 15 7.91 -8.44 -21.88
CA THR A 15 6.76 -7.81 -21.19
C THR A 15 6.77 -6.31 -21.45
N MET A 16 5.67 -5.81 -22.03
CA MET A 16 5.47 -4.36 -22.22
C MET A 16 5.65 -3.60 -20.89
N PRO A 17 6.31 -2.43 -20.91
CA PRO A 17 6.46 -1.61 -19.70
C PRO A 17 5.09 -1.24 -19.11
N LEU A 18 4.85 -1.60 -17.86
CA LEU A 18 3.65 -1.23 -17.12
C LEU A 18 3.75 0.20 -16.59
N ALA A 19 2.61 0.89 -16.52
CA ALA A 19 2.44 2.14 -15.79
C ALA A 19 1.97 1.81 -14.37
N ILE A 20 2.84 1.97 -13.38
CA ILE A 20 2.60 1.61 -11.98
C ILE A 20 2.48 2.89 -11.15
N ALA A 21 1.30 3.18 -10.64
CA ALA A 21 1.07 4.22 -9.66
C ALA A 21 1.24 3.67 -8.24
N VAL A 22 1.85 4.46 -7.34
CA VAL A 22 2.00 4.10 -5.93
C VAL A 22 1.44 5.20 -5.04
N LEU A 23 0.36 4.85 -4.32
CA LEU A 23 -0.18 5.67 -3.23
C LEU A 23 0.56 5.32 -1.95
N MET A 24 1.32 6.26 -1.42
CA MET A 24 2.16 6.06 -0.25
C MET A 24 2.30 7.33 0.58
N ASP A 25 2.88 7.20 1.76
CA ASP A 25 3.28 8.36 2.57
C ASP A 25 4.35 9.20 1.87
N PRO A 26 4.55 10.46 2.31
CA PRO A 26 5.52 11.34 1.66
C PRO A 26 6.87 10.66 1.46
N ILE A 27 7.28 10.48 0.21
CA ILE A 27 8.47 9.72 -0.18
C ILE A 27 9.75 10.21 0.51
N ARG A 28 9.78 11.49 0.91
CA ARG A 28 10.90 12.09 1.65
C ARG A 28 10.99 11.61 3.10
N ALA A 29 9.92 11.04 3.65
CA ALA A 29 9.83 10.59 5.04
C ALA A 29 10.25 9.12 5.21
N ILE A 30 10.24 8.32 4.15
CA ILE A 30 10.59 6.90 4.23
C ILE A 30 12.11 6.70 4.40
N LYS A 31 12.48 5.56 4.98
CA LYS A 31 13.87 5.14 5.16
C LYS A 31 14.20 4.03 4.17
N PRO A 32 14.84 4.32 3.03
CA PRO A 32 15.00 3.39 1.90
C PRO A 32 15.53 2.00 2.31
N VAL A 33 16.51 1.96 3.21
CA VAL A 33 17.17 0.70 3.64
C VAL A 33 16.23 -0.31 4.29
N LYS A 34 15.08 0.15 4.83
CA LYS A 34 14.11 -0.68 5.58
C LYS A 34 12.72 -0.70 4.95
N ASP A 35 12.53 0.03 3.87
CA ASP A 35 11.22 0.25 3.28
C ASP A 35 10.94 -0.78 2.17
N THR A 36 9.88 -1.57 2.38
CA THR A 36 9.46 -2.59 1.40
C THR A 36 8.85 -1.98 0.15
N THR A 37 8.24 -0.80 0.24
CA THR A 37 7.70 -0.07 -0.93
C THR A 37 8.86 0.36 -1.83
N PHE A 38 9.93 0.90 -1.24
CA PHE A 38 11.13 1.25 -1.99
C PHE A 38 11.74 0.05 -2.71
N ALA A 39 11.82 -1.12 -2.05
CA ALA A 39 12.32 -2.35 -2.67
C ALA A 39 11.45 -2.78 -3.87
N MET A 40 10.12 -2.65 -3.77
CA MET A 40 9.20 -2.91 -4.89
C MET A 40 9.40 -1.93 -6.04
N LEU A 41 9.58 -0.64 -5.75
CA LEU A 41 9.82 0.40 -6.75
C LEU A 41 11.15 0.20 -7.48
N LEU A 42 12.21 -0.16 -6.76
CA LEU A 42 13.52 -0.50 -7.36
C LEU A 42 13.39 -1.68 -8.33
N GLU A 43 12.71 -2.75 -7.91
CA GLU A 43 12.53 -3.92 -8.77
C GLU A 43 11.65 -3.61 -9.99
N ALA A 44 10.58 -2.83 -9.82
CA ALA A 44 9.74 -2.38 -10.93
C ALA A 44 10.53 -1.51 -11.92
N SER A 45 11.34 -0.57 -11.42
CA SER A 45 12.25 0.24 -12.25
C SER A 45 13.27 -0.61 -13.00
N ARG A 46 13.86 -1.61 -12.33
CA ARG A 46 14.82 -2.54 -12.94
C ARG A 46 14.21 -3.39 -14.06
N ARG A 47 12.88 -3.64 -13.98
CA ARG A 47 12.11 -4.32 -15.05
C ARG A 47 11.67 -3.38 -16.17
N GLY A 48 12.02 -2.10 -16.12
CA GLY A 48 11.68 -1.12 -17.13
C GLY A 48 10.25 -0.57 -17.03
N HIS A 49 9.55 -0.77 -15.91
CA HIS A 49 8.22 -0.20 -15.69
C HIS A 49 8.30 1.30 -15.41
N ARG A 50 7.26 2.04 -15.80
CA ARG A 50 7.11 3.46 -15.51
C ARG A 50 6.45 3.63 -14.15
N LEU A 51 7.04 4.45 -13.28
CA LEU A 51 6.55 4.67 -11.94
C LEU A 51 5.91 6.04 -11.80
N TYR A 52 4.80 6.10 -11.08
CA TYR A 52 4.05 7.31 -10.78
C TYR A 52 3.77 7.38 -9.28
N TYR A 53 4.20 8.46 -8.67
CA TYR A 53 4.04 8.72 -7.25
C TYR A 53 2.82 9.58 -7.00
N LEU A 54 2.05 9.23 -5.94
CA LEU A 54 0.97 10.05 -5.40
C LEU A 54 0.85 9.86 -3.89
N GLU A 55 0.34 10.89 -3.24
CA GLU A 55 -0.02 10.90 -1.83
C GLU A 55 -1.54 10.85 -1.66
N GLN A 56 -2.01 10.64 -0.44
CA GLN A 56 -3.42 10.52 -0.08
C GLN A 56 -4.26 11.70 -0.59
N GLY A 57 -3.79 12.93 -0.42
CA GLY A 57 -4.46 14.14 -0.90
C GLY A 57 -4.45 14.35 -2.41
N ASP A 58 -3.84 13.45 -3.18
CA ASP A 58 -3.75 13.55 -4.64
C ASP A 58 -4.86 12.75 -5.36
N LEU A 59 -5.71 12.02 -4.63
CA LEU A 59 -6.84 11.29 -5.21
C LEU A 59 -8.06 12.19 -5.37
N ALA A 60 -8.82 11.99 -6.44
CA ALA A 60 -10.08 12.67 -6.71
C ALA A 60 -11.00 11.84 -7.60
N CYS A 61 -12.28 12.19 -7.63
CA CYS A 61 -13.22 11.71 -8.62
C CYS A 61 -13.80 12.89 -9.39
N ASP A 62 -13.87 12.76 -10.70
CA ASP A 62 -14.56 13.69 -11.58
C ASP A 62 -15.82 12.97 -12.09
N GLY A 63 -16.95 13.20 -11.42
CA GLY A 63 -18.11 12.32 -11.54
C GLY A 63 -17.76 10.90 -11.04
N ALA A 64 -17.89 9.90 -11.91
CA ALA A 64 -17.54 8.51 -11.61
C ALA A 64 -16.09 8.14 -12.01
N ALA A 65 -15.38 9.03 -12.71
CA ALA A 65 -14.02 8.76 -13.18
C ALA A 65 -12.99 9.02 -12.06
N PRO A 66 -12.27 8.00 -11.59
CA PRO A 66 -11.22 8.15 -10.58
C PRO A 66 -9.98 8.78 -11.20
N ARG A 67 -9.45 9.82 -10.57
CA ARG A 67 -8.29 10.57 -11.02
C ARG A 67 -7.25 10.71 -9.92
N ALA A 68 -6.01 10.92 -10.31
CA ALA A 68 -4.94 11.21 -9.37
C ALA A 68 -3.99 12.29 -9.91
N ARG A 69 -3.49 13.13 -9.02
CA ARG A 69 -2.41 14.06 -9.30
C ARG A 69 -1.08 13.37 -9.05
N THR A 70 -0.48 12.81 -10.09
CA THR A 70 0.73 12.00 -10.01
C THR A 70 1.97 12.74 -10.48
N ALA A 71 3.13 12.37 -9.94
CA ALA A 71 4.44 12.76 -10.45
C ALA A 71 5.16 11.51 -11.00
N GLU A 72 5.83 11.61 -12.14
CA GLU A 72 6.74 10.56 -12.59
C GLU A 72 7.84 10.37 -11.55
N LEU A 73 8.14 9.12 -11.25
CA LEU A 73 9.11 8.74 -10.22
C LEU A 73 10.25 7.94 -10.84
N SER A 74 11.47 8.39 -10.59
CA SER A 74 12.66 7.58 -10.83
C SER A 74 13.32 7.23 -9.50
N VAL A 75 13.73 5.98 -9.34
CA VAL A 75 14.41 5.49 -8.13
C VAL A 75 15.72 4.82 -8.49
N ARG A 76 16.69 4.88 -7.55
CA ARG A 76 17.99 4.21 -7.67
C ARG A 76 18.45 3.71 -6.31
N GLU A 77 19.25 2.67 -6.31
CA GLU A 77 19.90 2.17 -5.10
C GLU A 77 21.01 3.11 -4.66
N ALA A 78 20.72 4.01 -3.72
CA ALA A 78 21.66 4.98 -3.17
C ALA A 78 21.21 5.39 -1.75
N SER A 79 22.17 5.79 -0.90
CA SER A 79 21.88 6.32 0.44
C SER A 79 21.30 7.74 0.40
N GLU A 80 21.69 8.52 -0.60
CA GLU A 80 21.25 9.89 -0.81
C GLU A 80 20.77 10.09 -2.25
N ASN A 81 19.87 11.06 -2.44
CA ASN A 81 19.29 11.37 -3.76
C ASN A 81 18.78 10.11 -4.49
N TRP A 82 18.19 9.17 -3.74
CA TRP A 82 17.74 7.88 -4.22
C TRP A 82 16.46 7.93 -5.06
N PHE A 83 15.78 9.07 -5.13
CA PHE A 83 14.63 9.29 -5.99
C PHE A 83 14.66 10.67 -6.67
N THR A 84 13.90 10.78 -7.75
CA THR A 84 13.61 12.04 -8.45
C THR A 84 12.13 12.04 -8.81
N LEU A 85 11.47 13.17 -8.61
CA LEU A 85 10.08 13.39 -9.01
C LEU A 85 10.04 14.40 -10.16
N GLY A 86 9.24 14.08 -11.18
CA GLY A 86 8.84 15.02 -12.21
C GLY A 86 7.72 15.96 -11.74
N ASP A 87 7.17 16.73 -12.66
CA ASP A 87 6.06 17.63 -12.38
C ASP A 87 4.77 16.86 -12.08
N ARG A 88 4.01 17.34 -11.08
CA ARG A 88 2.71 16.76 -10.75
C ARG A 88 1.67 17.11 -11.81
N GLN A 89 0.99 16.08 -12.32
CA GLN A 89 -0.05 16.21 -13.34
C GLN A 89 -1.27 15.37 -12.98
N TRP A 90 -2.46 15.88 -13.25
CA TRP A 90 -3.69 15.13 -13.15
C TRP A 90 -3.80 14.09 -14.26
N ARG A 91 -4.03 12.83 -13.88
CA ARG A 91 -4.25 11.71 -14.79
C ARG A 91 -5.49 10.92 -14.38
N GLU A 92 -6.15 10.32 -15.32
CA GLU A 92 -7.16 9.30 -15.05
C GLU A 92 -6.46 8.05 -14.52
N LEU A 93 -6.96 7.45 -13.44
CA LEU A 93 -6.38 6.23 -12.91
C LEU A 93 -6.50 5.07 -13.89
N ALA A 94 -7.51 5.06 -14.74
CA ALA A 94 -7.66 4.10 -15.84
C ALA A 94 -6.47 4.08 -16.83
N SER A 95 -5.63 5.12 -16.84
CA SER A 95 -4.40 5.16 -17.64
C SER A 95 -3.22 4.40 -17.00
N MET A 96 -3.41 3.88 -15.80
CA MET A 96 -2.43 3.06 -15.08
C MET A 96 -2.76 1.58 -15.24
N ASP A 97 -1.74 0.75 -15.36
CA ASP A 97 -1.90 -0.71 -15.35
C ASP A 97 -2.04 -1.24 -13.92
N VAL A 98 -1.33 -0.61 -12.98
CA VAL A 98 -1.29 -1.03 -11.57
C VAL A 98 -1.38 0.18 -10.65
N LEU A 99 -2.18 0.07 -9.58
CA LEU A 99 -2.18 0.99 -8.44
C LEU A 99 -1.79 0.23 -7.18
N LEU A 100 -0.65 0.58 -6.59
CA LEU A 100 -0.17 0.04 -5.33
C LEU A 100 -0.67 0.90 -4.18
N LEU A 101 -1.44 0.33 -3.26
CA LEU A 101 -1.88 0.98 -2.03
C LEU A 101 -0.86 0.67 -0.92
N ARG A 102 0.07 1.59 -0.69
CA ARG A 102 1.22 1.44 0.21
C ARG A 102 1.28 2.50 1.31
N LYS A 103 0.15 3.13 1.59
CA LYS A 103 -0.02 4.04 2.72
C LYS A 103 0.13 3.26 4.04
N ASP A 104 0.98 3.76 4.94
CA ASP A 104 1.13 3.20 6.27
C ASP A 104 -0.09 3.52 7.17
N PRO A 105 -0.37 2.71 8.21
CA PRO A 105 -1.40 3.01 9.21
C PRO A 105 -1.31 4.44 9.77
N PRO A 106 -2.42 5.04 10.22
CA PRO A 106 -3.68 4.37 10.56
C PRO A 106 -4.60 4.16 9.35
N PHE A 107 -5.46 3.13 9.43
CA PHE A 107 -6.63 3.00 8.56
C PHE A 107 -7.74 3.92 9.12
N ASP A 108 -7.68 5.17 8.75
CA ASP A 108 -8.60 6.22 9.18
C ASP A 108 -9.71 6.48 8.14
N ARG A 109 -10.51 7.52 8.37
CA ARG A 109 -11.60 7.89 7.47
C ARG A 109 -11.07 8.34 6.11
N GLU A 110 -9.97 9.05 6.07
CA GLU A 110 -9.34 9.53 4.83
C GLU A 110 -8.93 8.34 3.98
N TYR A 111 -8.20 7.38 4.58
CA TYR A 111 -7.76 6.18 3.87
C TYR A 111 -8.94 5.28 3.45
N LEU A 112 -10.05 5.26 4.21
CA LEU A 112 -11.28 4.61 3.78
C LEU A 112 -11.77 5.17 2.45
N TYR A 113 -11.83 6.49 2.28
CA TYR A 113 -12.22 7.13 1.03
C TYR A 113 -11.24 6.85 -0.11
N ASP A 114 -9.93 6.81 0.16
CA ASP A 114 -8.93 6.42 -0.83
C ASP A 114 -9.21 5.01 -1.36
N THR A 115 -9.55 4.06 -0.48
CA THR A 115 -9.90 2.70 -0.92
C THR A 115 -11.16 2.66 -1.76
N LEU A 116 -12.14 3.55 -1.52
CA LEU A 116 -13.35 3.65 -2.34
C LEU A 116 -13.04 4.21 -3.73
N ILE A 117 -12.17 5.22 -3.82
CA ILE A 117 -11.70 5.76 -5.12
C ILE A 117 -10.88 4.70 -5.87
N ALA A 118 -10.00 3.99 -5.17
CA ALA A 118 -9.20 2.91 -5.76
C ALA A 118 -10.08 1.76 -6.28
N GLU A 119 -11.21 1.47 -5.62
CA GLU A 119 -12.18 0.49 -6.10
C GLU A 119 -12.85 0.91 -7.41
N LEU A 120 -13.08 2.21 -7.62
CA LEU A 120 -13.57 2.70 -8.93
C LEU A 120 -12.53 2.44 -10.02
N ALA A 121 -11.24 2.67 -9.72
CA ALA A 121 -10.17 2.35 -10.68
C ALA A 121 -10.09 0.83 -10.97
N GLU A 122 -10.28 -0.02 -9.95
CA GLU A 122 -10.35 -1.48 -10.13
C GLU A 122 -11.48 -1.88 -11.10
N ARG A 123 -12.64 -1.22 -11.00
CA ARG A 123 -13.79 -1.43 -11.91
C ARG A 123 -13.51 -1.00 -13.35
N GLU A 124 -12.62 -0.04 -13.54
CA GLU A 124 -12.14 0.41 -14.86
C GLU A 124 -10.99 -0.45 -15.42
N GLY A 125 -10.61 -1.52 -14.71
CA GLY A 125 -9.62 -2.49 -15.18
C GLY A 125 -8.21 -2.30 -14.63
N VAL A 126 -7.97 -1.34 -13.75
CA VAL A 126 -6.68 -1.16 -13.08
C VAL A 126 -6.46 -2.30 -12.08
N THR A 127 -5.28 -2.91 -12.09
CA THR A 127 -4.91 -3.88 -11.06
C THR A 127 -4.55 -3.16 -9.76
N VAL A 128 -5.41 -3.24 -8.75
CA VAL A 128 -5.17 -2.57 -7.47
C VAL A 128 -4.62 -3.55 -6.43
N VAL A 129 -3.48 -3.23 -5.82
CA VAL A 129 -2.78 -4.06 -4.82
C VAL A 129 -2.48 -3.21 -3.56
N ASN A 130 -2.94 -3.61 -2.38
CA ASN A 130 -3.86 -4.71 -2.07
C ASN A 130 -5.28 -4.35 -2.53
N ARG A 131 -6.11 -5.39 -2.71
CA ARG A 131 -7.49 -5.18 -3.14
C ARG A 131 -8.24 -4.27 -2.17
N PRO A 132 -8.89 -3.18 -2.65
CA PRO A 132 -9.52 -2.16 -1.79
C PRO A 132 -10.54 -2.73 -0.81
N GLN A 133 -11.40 -3.63 -1.28
CA GLN A 133 -12.39 -4.30 -0.42
C GLN A 133 -11.70 -5.08 0.72
N SER A 134 -10.63 -5.81 0.43
CA SER A 134 -9.90 -6.58 1.44
C SER A 134 -9.25 -5.70 2.50
N LEU A 135 -8.77 -4.50 2.13
CA LEU A 135 -8.25 -3.53 3.11
C LEU A 135 -9.32 -3.04 4.08
N ARG A 136 -10.56 -2.89 3.61
CA ARG A 136 -11.69 -2.51 4.45
C ARG A 136 -12.17 -3.65 5.35
N ASP A 137 -12.21 -4.88 4.83
CA ASP A 137 -12.77 -6.04 5.52
C ASP A 137 -11.78 -6.65 6.53
N ALA A 138 -10.49 -6.64 6.21
CA ALA A 138 -9.45 -7.28 7.01
C ALA A 138 -8.75 -6.26 7.93
N ASN A 139 -9.48 -5.72 8.92
CA ASN A 139 -8.88 -4.89 9.96
C ASN A 139 -7.80 -5.68 10.72
N GLU A 140 -6.60 -5.14 10.78
CA GLU A 140 -5.42 -5.81 11.36
C GLU A 140 -5.59 -6.32 12.79
N LYS A 141 -6.44 -5.68 13.61
CA LYS A 141 -6.66 -6.06 15.01
C LYS A 141 -7.79 -7.07 15.17
N LEU A 142 -8.94 -6.80 14.53
CA LEU A 142 -10.13 -7.64 14.70
C LEU A 142 -10.12 -8.85 13.78
N PHE A 143 -9.52 -8.75 12.60
CA PHE A 143 -9.45 -9.88 11.67
C PHE A 143 -8.70 -11.08 12.25
N ALA A 144 -7.71 -10.84 13.10
CA ALA A 144 -6.98 -11.89 13.82
C ALA A 144 -7.91 -12.80 14.67
N LEU A 145 -9.03 -12.26 15.17
CA LEU A 145 -9.98 -13.02 15.98
C LEU A 145 -10.75 -14.11 15.20
N HIS A 146 -10.67 -14.11 13.87
CA HIS A 146 -11.12 -15.25 13.05
C HIS A 146 -10.20 -16.46 13.18
N PHE A 147 -9.01 -16.29 13.76
CA PHE A 147 -7.99 -17.33 13.96
C PHE A 147 -7.57 -17.40 15.44
N PRO A 148 -8.52 -17.68 16.38
CA PRO A 148 -8.23 -17.62 17.81
C PRO A 148 -7.11 -18.55 18.24
N GLN A 149 -6.92 -19.67 17.54
CA GLN A 149 -5.84 -20.64 17.79
C GLN A 149 -4.43 -20.07 17.50
N CYS A 150 -4.34 -18.96 16.76
CA CYS A 150 -3.08 -18.29 16.41
C CYS A 150 -2.84 -17.02 17.24
N CYS A 151 -3.79 -16.66 18.12
CA CYS A 151 -3.74 -15.44 18.90
C CYS A 151 -3.44 -15.72 20.37
N PRO A 152 -2.67 -14.87 21.05
CA PRO A 152 -2.65 -14.87 22.51
C PRO A 152 -4.02 -14.46 23.05
N PRO A 153 -4.27 -14.58 24.37
CA PRO A 153 -5.46 -14.02 24.99
C PRO A 153 -5.66 -12.56 24.54
N THR A 154 -6.82 -12.27 23.96
CA THR A 154 -7.05 -10.97 23.32
C THR A 154 -8.38 -10.39 23.76
N ARG A 155 -8.40 -9.13 24.17
CA ARG A 155 -9.59 -8.35 24.48
C ARG A 155 -9.62 -7.07 23.66
N VAL A 156 -10.73 -6.82 22.96
CA VAL A 156 -11.00 -5.58 22.27
C VAL A 156 -12.25 -4.95 22.87
N ALA A 157 -12.12 -3.79 23.47
CA ALA A 157 -13.23 -3.08 24.11
C ALA A 157 -13.01 -1.56 24.05
N ARG A 158 -14.10 -0.79 24.16
CA ARG A 158 -14.05 0.67 24.38
C ARG A 158 -14.12 1.03 25.86
N ASP A 159 -14.64 0.15 26.66
CA ASP A 159 -14.77 0.34 28.11
C ASP A 159 -13.41 0.08 28.78
N PRO A 160 -12.83 1.10 29.45
CA PRO A 160 -11.54 0.97 30.13
C PRO A 160 -11.56 -0.04 31.29
N ASP A 161 -12.71 -0.20 31.97
CA ASP A 161 -12.81 -1.12 33.12
C ASP A 161 -12.75 -2.57 32.66
N LEU A 162 -13.36 -2.88 31.50
CA LEU A 162 -13.23 -4.20 30.87
C LEU A 162 -11.78 -4.49 30.45
N LEU A 163 -11.05 -3.48 29.97
CA LEU A 163 -9.64 -3.64 29.60
C LEU A 163 -8.76 -3.82 30.84
N ARG A 164 -9.00 -3.06 31.89
CA ARG A 164 -8.28 -3.15 33.16
C ARG A 164 -8.45 -4.54 33.81
N GLY A 165 -9.70 -5.00 33.91
CA GLY A 165 -9.99 -6.34 34.44
C GLY A 165 -9.36 -7.47 33.61
N PHE A 166 -9.25 -7.29 32.29
CA PHE A 166 -8.54 -8.24 31.45
C PHE A 166 -7.03 -8.30 31.75
N VAL A 167 -6.37 -7.14 31.85
CA VAL A 167 -4.94 -7.07 32.15
C VAL A 167 -4.63 -7.67 33.53
N GLU A 168 -5.48 -7.40 34.54
CA GLU A 168 -5.35 -7.96 35.87
C GLU A 168 -5.50 -9.49 35.85
N ALA A 169 -6.47 -10.00 35.09
CA ALA A 169 -6.71 -11.44 34.98
C ALA A 169 -5.59 -12.22 34.28
N GLU A 170 -4.95 -11.59 33.27
CA GLU A 170 -3.81 -12.18 32.53
C GLU A 170 -2.46 -12.01 33.26
N GLY A 171 -2.41 -11.26 34.35
CA GLY A 171 -1.19 -11.08 35.14
C GLY A 171 -0.10 -10.27 34.44
N VAL A 172 -0.47 -9.44 33.47
CA VAL A 172 0.46 -8.57 32.75
C VAL A 172 0.41 -7.20 33.43
N ALA A 173 1.49 -6.81 34.07
CA ALA A 173 1.69 -5.47 34.68
C ALA A 173 2.58 -4.61 33.80
#